data_65086ed17718281c9dcb9f8316e7acd1
#
_entry.id   65086ed17718281c9dcb9f8316e7acd1
#
_cell.length_a   1.000
_cell.length_b   1.000
_cell.length_c   1.000
_cell.angle_alpha   90.00
_cell.angle_beta   90.00
_cell.angle_gamma   90.00
#
_symmetry.space_group_name_H-M   'P 1'
#
loop_
_entity.id
_entity.type
_entity.pdbx_description
1 polymer ?
#
loop_
_entity_poly.entity_id
_entity_poly.type
_entity_poly.pdbx_seq_one_letter_code
_entity_poly.pdbx_strand_id
1 'polypeptide(L)'
;MKQTFDLDSIIYGLLSVPSITTFINGEVYVGDDRPEDSVCEDIVVNSIDLTQDYLPQIGTSNVNVYVPDKPRRIKGKQQLKACRQRMKSITDKVVSELKKAVVPGLKFTIESQTVLNESDIKQHYVNIRISWNIQTE
;
A
#
# COMPACT_ATOMS: atom_id res chain seq x y z
N MET A 1 18.38 -16.74 -2.42
CA MET A 1 17.34 -15.94 -3.11
C MET A 1 16.34 -15.41 -2.12
N LYS A 2 15.74 -14.26 -2.44
CA LYS A 2 14.71 -13.67 -1.59
C LYS A 2 13.38 -14.38 -1.79
N GLN A 3 12.51 -14.24 -0.81
CA GLN A 3 11.15 -14.74 -0.84
C GLN A 3 10.18 -13.56 -0.84
N THR A 4 8.91 -13.82 -1.12
CA THR A 4 7.89 -12.78 -1.06
C THR A 4 7.82 -12.14 0.33
N PHE A 5 8.06 -12.92 1.38
CA PHE A 5 8.08 -12.42 2.76
C PHE A 5 9.17 -11.38 2.97
N ASP A 6 10.32 -11.53 2.29
CA ASP A 6 11.41 -10.54 2.35
C ASP A 6 11.00 -9.23 1.73
N LEU A 7 10.29 -9.28 0.59
CA LEU A 7 9.79 -8.08 -0.07
C LEU A 7 8.80 -7.33 0.83
N ASP A 8 7.92 -8.06 1.48
CA ASP A 8 6.97 -7.48 2.42
C ASP A 8 7.69 -6.75 3.55
N SER A 9 8.71 -7.38 4.12
CA SER A 9 9.49 -6.79 5.21
C SER A 9 10.22 -5.53 4.77
N ILE A 10 10.76 -5.53 3.57
CA ILE A 10 11.46 -4.35 3.02
C ILE A 10 10.48 -3.19 2.88
N ILE A 11 9.35 -3.42 2.24
CA ILE A 11 8.35 -2.36 2.03
C ILE A 11 7.79 -1.88 3.36
N TYR A 12 7.48 -2.81 4.27
CA TYR A 12 7.01 -2.47 5.61
C TYR A 12 7.98 -1.52 6.30
N GLY A 13 9.28 -1.82 6.24
CA GLY A 13 10.31 -0.98 6.84
C GLY A 13 10.38 0.41 6.20
N LEU A 14 10.24 0.48 4.88
CA LEU A 14 10.27 1.75 4.15
C LEU A 14 9.08 2.64 4.50
N LEU A 15 7.94 2.06 4.81
CA LEU A 15 6.71 2.80 5.11
C LEU A 15 6.47 3.02 6.60
N SER A 16 7.17 2.29 7.48
CA SER A 16 7.06 2.45 8.94
C SER A 16 7.96 3.57 9.43
N VAL A 17 7.73 4.76 8.89
CA VAL A 17 8.51 5.97 9.22
C VAL A 17 7.56 7.05 9.72
N PRO A 18 8.04 7.99 10.56
CA PRO A 18 7.16 9.00 11.17
C PRO A 18 6.35 9.82 10.19
N SER A 19 6.89 10.13 9.00
CA SER A 19 6.16 10.91 7.99
C SER A 19 4.85 10.24 7.55
N ILE A 20 4.77 8.91 7.69
CA ILE A 20 3.58 8.12 7.37
C ILE A 20 2.83 7.74 8.64
N THR A 21 3.51 7.15 9.63
CA THR A 21 2.86 6.60 10.81
C THR A 21 2.17 7.65 11.67
N THR A 22 2.65 8.89 11.66
CA THR A 22 1.99 9.99 12.37
C THR A 22 0.92 10.69 11.55
N PHE A 23 0.91 10.46 10.24
CA PHE A 23 -0.04 11.11 9.32
C PHE A 23 -1.37 10.36 9.22
N ILE A 24 -1.32 9.03 9.23
CA ILE A 24 -2.52 8.18 9.20
C ILE A 24 -3.02 7.95 10.62
N ASN A 25 -4.33 7.69 10.77
CA ASN A 25 -4.88 7.38 12.10
C ASN A 25 -4.87 5.89 12.43
N GLY A 26 -4.39 5.06 11.51
CA GLY A 26 -4.23 3.62 11.70
C GLY A 26 -2.77 3.22 11.70
N GLU A 27 -2.49 2.07 11.10
CA GLU A 27 -1.17 1.46 11.12
C GLU A 27 -0.78 0.89 9.76
N VAL A 28 0.50 0.54 9.62
CA VAL A 28 1.01 -0.22 8.48
C VAL A 28 0.99 -1.70 8.85
N TYR A 29 0.38 -2.52 8.01
CA TYR A 29 0.22 -3.96 8.22
C TYR A 29 0.84 -4.74 7.05
N VAL A 30 1.12 -6.02 7.30
CA VAL A 30 1.65 -6.95 6.30
C VAL A 30 0.66 -8.10 6.13
N GLY A 31 0.44 -8.52 4.88
CA GLY A 31 -0.39 -9.67 4.59
C GLY A 31 -1.84 -9.48 5.02
N ASP A 32 -2.32 -10.36 5.86
CA ASP A 32 -3.70 -10.31 6.38
C ASP A 32 -3.80 -9.84 7.84
N ASP A 33 -2.76 -9.15 8.31
CA ASP A 33 -2.69 -8.70 9.71
C ASP A 33 -3.64 -7.55 10.04
N ARG A 34 -4.16 -6.84 9.03
CA ARG A 34 -5.11 -5.76 9.29
C ARG A 34 -6.38 -6.33 9.92
N PRO A 35 -6.84 -5.78 11.06
CA PRO A 35 -8.11 -6.23 11.64
C PRO A 35 -9.26 -6.10 10.63
N GLU A 36 -10.08 -7.13 10.51
CA GLU A 36 -11.19 -7.16 9.54
C GLU A 36 -12.21 -6.07 9.79
N ASP A 37 -12.36 -5.66 11.04
CA ASP A 37 -13.30 -4.61 11.45
C ASP A 37 -12.66 -3.22 11.56
N SER A 38 -11.43 -3.05 11.08
CA SER A 38 -10.75 -1.77 11.17
C SER A 38 -11.52 -0.69 10.40
N VAL A 39 -11.68 0.45 11.05
CA VAL A 39 -12.29 1.65 10.46
C VAL A 39 -11.26 2.79 10.40
N CYS A 40 -10.00 2.45 10.48
CA CYS A 40 -8.90 3.41 10.44
C CYS A 40 -8.29 3.51 9.04
N GLU A 41 -7.54 4.58 8.82
CA GLU A 41 -6.71 4.72 7.64
C GLU A 41 -5.50 3.81 7.81
N ASP A 42 -5.46 2.72 7.10
CA ASP A 42 -4.41 1.71 7.22
C ASP A 42 -3.70 1.50 5.90
N ILE A 43 -2.44 1.10 5.99
CA ILE A 43 -1.65 0.73 4.82
C ILE A 43 -1.31 -0.75 4.94
N VAL A 44 -1.61 -1.53 3.90
CA VAL A 44 -1.37 -2.97 3.88
C VAL A 44 -0.39 -3.30 2.77
N VAL A 45 0.68 -3.99 3.15
CA VAL A 45 1.73 -4.44 2.22
C VAL A 45 1.54 -5.94 1.96
N ASN A 46 1.53 -6.33 0.71
CA ASN A 46 1.40 -7.73 0.33
C ASN A 46 2.10 -8.01 -0.98
N SER A 47 2.99 -9.01 -1.00
CA SER A 47 3.68 -9.44 -2.21
C SER A 47 2.95 -10.63 -2.82
N ILE A 48 2.75 -10.60 -4.13
CA ILE A 48 1.95 -11.59 -4.85
C ILE A 48 2.82 -12.75 -5.33
N ASP A 49 3.94 -12.41 -5.97
CA ASP A 49 4.83 -13.42 -6.55
C ASP A 49 6.26 -12.92 -6.59
N LEU A 50 7.17 -13.86 -6.74
CA LEU A 50 8.59 -13.60 -6.94
C LEU A 50 9.20 -14.86 -7.54
N THR A 51 9.85 -14.72 -8.69
CA THR A 51 10.49 -15.86 -9.34
C THR A 51 11.62 -16.42 -8.48
N GLN A 52 11.80 -17.76 -8.48
CA GLN A 52 12.72 -18.44 -7.56
C GLN A 52 13.82 -19.23 -8.25
N ASP A 53 13.83 -19.29 -9.59
CA ASP A 53 14.75 -20.17 -10.31
C ASP A 53 16.17 -19.62 -10.39
N TYR A 54 16.31 -18.35 -10.75
CA TYR A 54 17.62 -17.72 -10.96
C TYR A 54 17.49 -16.20 -10.92
N LEU A 55 18.61 -15.52 -10.90
CA LEU A 55 18.65 -14.05 -10.94
C LEU A 55 18.62 -13.56 -12.40
N PRO A 56 17.99 -12.39 -12.66
CA PRO A 56 17.31 -11.55 -11.69
C PRO A 56 15.97 -12.15 -11.27
N GLN A 57 15.58 -11.93 -10.03
CA GLN A 57 14.25 -12.28 -9.58
C GLN A 57 13.28 -11.18 -9.97
N ILE A 58 12.15 -11.56 -10.54
CA ILE A 58 11.10 -10.64 -10.96
C ILE A 58 9.87 -10.91 -10.09
N GLY A 59 9.28 -9.87 -9.58
CA GLY A 59 8.13 -10.04 -8.70
C GLY A 59 7.23 -8.82 -8.64
N THR A 60 6.13 -8.97 -7.92
CA THR A 60 5.09 -7.96 -7.77
C THR A 60 4.68 -7.85 -6.31
N SER A 61 4.61 -6.62 -5.83
CA SER A 61 4.05 -6.31 -4.51
C SER A 61 2.93 -5.29 -4.64
N ASN A 62 2.02 -5.31 -3.67
CA ASN A 62 0.97 -4.31 -3.56
C ASN A 62 1.11 -3.53 -2.27
N VAL A 63 0.87 -2.24 -2.36
CA VAL A 63 0.66 -1.38 -1.19
C VAL A 63 -0.75 -0.83 -1.31
N ASN A 64 -1.61 -1.19 -0.38
CA ASN A 64 -3.01 -0.78 -0.37
C ASN A 64 -3.23 0.25 0.73
N VAL A 65 -3.69 1.44 0.35
CA VAL A 65 -3.99 2.52 1.29
C VAL A 65 -5.50 2.55 1.50
N TYR A 66 -5.96 2.06 2.65
CA TYR A 66 -7.38 2.02 3.01
C TYR A 66 -7.81 3.31 3.68
N VAL A 67 -8.92 3.87 3.21
CA VAL A 67 -9.51 5.07 3.81
C VAL A 67 -11.01 4.85 3.93
N PRO A 68 -11.55 4.93 5.16
CA PRO A 68 -12.99 4.79 5.36
C PRO A 68 -13.78 5.86 4.63
N ASP A 69 -14.93 5.48 4.08
CA ASP A 69 -15.85 6.41 3.45
C ASP A 69 -16.47 7.31 4.51
N LYS A 70 -16.82 8.53 4.09
CA LYS A 70 -17.45 9.50 4.98
C LYS A 70 -18.81 9.94 4.45
N PRO A 71 -19.72 10.30 5.35
CA PRO A 71 -21.00 10.84 4.93
C PRO A 71 -20.82 12.15 4.15
N ARG A 72 -21.52 12.25 3.04
CA ARG A 72 -21.55 13.47 2.23
C ARG A 72 -22.97 13.68 1.73
N ARG A 73 -23.45 14.92 1.80
CA ARG A 73 -24.78 15.24 1.33
C ARG A 73 -24.74 15.55 -0.16
N ILE A 74 -25.46 14.73 -0.94
CA ILE A 74 -25.54 14.89 -2.38
C ILE A 74 -27.01 14.98 -2.77
N LYS A 75 -27.38 16.10 -3.40
CA LYS A 75 -28.76 16.36 -3.83
C LYS A 75 -29.78 16.10 -2.71
N GLY A 76 -29.44 16.58 -1.50
CA GLY A 76 -30.33 16.47 -0.34
C GLY A 76 -30.28 15.14 0.38
N LYS A 77 -29.53 14.15 -0.10
CA LYS A 77 -29.41 12.83 0.55
C LYS A 77 -28.02 12.62 1.14
N GLN A 78 -28.00 12.10 2.37
CA GLN A 78 -26.77 11.71 3.02
C GLN A 78 -26.31 10.38 2.42
N GLN A 79 -25.07 10.34 1.94
CA GLN A 79 -24.48 9.16 1.31
C GLN A 79 -23.04 8.96 1.78
N LEU A 80 -22.60 7.71 1.86
CA LEU A 80 -21.19 7.40 2.14
C LEU A 80 -20.41 7.46 0.85
N LYS A 81 -19.35 8.26 0.84
CA LYS A 81 -18.52 8.48 -0.34
C LYS A 81 -17.05 8.41 -0.01
N ALA A 82 -16.24 8.09 -1.02
CA ALA A 82 -14.79 8.03 -0.90
C ALA A 82 -14.21 9.39 -0.49
N CYS A 83 -13.26 9.35 0.44
CA CYS A 83 -12.51 10.55 0.85
C CYS A 83 -11.31 10.73 -0.10
N ARG A 84 -11.58 11.16 -1.32
CA ARG A 84 -10.57 11.22 -2.40
C ARG A 84 -9.38 12.12 -2.03
N GLN A 85 -9.64 13.26 -1.41
CA GLN A 85 -8.57 14.18 -1.01
C GLN A 85 -7.63 13.55 0.01
N ARG A 86 -8.19 12.84 0.99
CA ARG A 86 -7.40 12.16 2.01
C ARG A 86 -6.62 11.00 1.41
N MET A 87 -7.26 10.24 0.51
CA MET A 87 -6.61 9.15 -0.22
C MET A 87 -5.40 9.67 -0.99
N LYS A 88 -5.56 10.79 -1.68
CA LYS A 88 -4.46 11.42 -2.42
C LYS A 88 -3.33 11.85 -1.49
N SER A 89 -3.65 12.48 -0.39
CA SER A 89 -2.63 12.98 0.54
C SER A 89 -1.79 11.85 1.13
N ILE A 90 -2.43 10.76 1.52
CA ILE A 90 -1.70 9.60 2.06
C ILE A 90 -0.87 8.94 0.96
N THR A 91 -1.46 8.76 -0.23
CA THR A 91 -0.77 8.16 -1.37
C THR A 91 0.46 8.98 -1.77
N ASP A 92 0.37 10.30 -1.75
CA ASP A 92 1.52 11.17 -2.05
C ASP A 92 2.70 10.88 -1.10
N LYS A 93 2.41 10.69 0.19
CA LYS A 93 3.46 10.36 1.17
C LYS A 93 4.05 8.98 0.95
N VAL A 94 3.20 8.00 0.67
CA VAL A 94 3.65 6.62 0.40
C VAL A 94 4.56 6.59 -0.84
N VAL A 95 4.12 7.20 -1.93
CA VAL A 95 4.90 7.26 -3.18
C VAL A 95 6.22 7.99 -2.95
N SER A 96 6.20 9.09 -2.19
CA SER A 96 7.41 9.84 -1.88
C SER A 96 8.43 8.99 -1.12
N GLU A 97 7.98 8.25 -0.10
CA GLU A 97 8.89 7.38 0.67
C GLU A 97 9.44 6.23 -0.17
N LEU A 98 8.59 5.62 -1.03
CA LEU A 98 9.04 4.56 -1.92
C LEU A 98 10.07 5.06 -2.93
N LYS A 99 9.87 6.25 -3.48
CA LYS A 99 10.79 6.82 -4.48
C LYS A 99 12.14 7.25 -3.90
N LYS A 100 12.18 7.58 -2.61
CA LYS A 100 13.43 7.91 -1.94
C LYS A 100 14.30 6.69 -1.63
N ALA A 101 13.70 5.52 -1.62
CA ALA A 101 14.37 4.32 -1.15
C ALA A 101 15.48 3.89 -2.11
N VAL A 102 16.65 3.62 -1.56
CA VAL A 102 17.77 3.05 -2.29
C VAL A 102 18.24 1.84 -1.49
N VAL A 103 18.02 0.65 -2.05
CA VAL A 103 18.45 -0.61 -1.42
C VAL A 103 19.42 -1.28 -2.37
N PRO A 104 20.68 -1.45 -1.99
CA PRO A 104 21.71 -2.03 -2.87
C PRO A 104 21.28 -3.39 -3.42
N GLY A 105 21.45 -3.58 -4.73
CA GLY A 105 21.11 -4.85 -5.40
C GLY A 105 19.63 -5.07 -5.64
N LEU A 106 18.77 -4.18 -5.17
CA LEU A 106 17.32 -4.28 -5.33
C LEU A 106 16.82 -3.08 -6.11
N LYS A 107 16.10 -3.36 -7.17
CA LYS A 107 15.38 -2.32 -7.93
C LYS A 107 13.91 -2.60 -7.88
N PHE A 108 13.15 -1.56 -7.64
CA PHE A 108 11.70 -1.63 -7.82
C PHE A 108 11.19 -0.34 -8.41
N THR A 109 10.07 -0.44 -9.12
CA THR A 109 9.39 0.70 -9.72
C THR A 109 7.92 0.66 -9.32
N ILE A 110 7.32 1.84 -9.25
CA ILE A 110 5.88 1.93 -9.07
C ILE A 110 5.26 1.76 -10.45
N GLU A 111 4.61 0.62 -10.64
CA GLU A 111 4.10 0.22 -11.94
C GLU A 111 2.78 0.89 -12.28
N SER A 112 1.85 0.91 -11.32
CA SER A 112 0.51 1.43 -11.55
C SER A 112 -0.19 1.77 -10.24
N GLN A 113 -1.30 2.46 -10.37
CA GLN A 113 -2.12 2.89 -9.24
C GLN A 113 -3.59 2.76 -9.62
N THR A 114 -4.39 2.16 -8.76
CA THR A 114 -5.81 1.93 -9.00
C THR A 114 -6.59 2.22 -7.73
N VAL A 115 -7.74 2.87 -7.87
CA VAL A 115 -8.66 3.10 -6.75
C VAL A 115 -9.75 2.05 -6.80
N LEU A 116 -9.96 1.36 -5.68
CA LEU A 116 -10.90 0.26 -5.57
C LEU A 116 -11.89 0.52 -4.43
N ASN A 117 -13.11 0.03 -4.63
CA ASN A 117 -14.20 0.16 -3.66
C ASN A 117 -14.36 -1.15 -2.91
N GLU A 118 -14.28 -1.10 -1.58
CA GLU A 118 -14.62 -2.21 -0.68
C GLU A 118 -15.93 -1.89 0.00
N SER A 119 -17.04 -2.06 -0.72
CA SER A 119 -18.35 -1.66 -0.26
C SER A 119 -18.83 -2.42 0.97
N ASP A 120 -18.38 -3.67 1.16
CA ASP A 120 -18.77 -4.48 2.31
C ASP A 120 -18.33 -3.87 3.64
N ILE A 121 -17.20 -3.18 3.64
CA ILE A 121 -16.68 -2.50 4.84
C ILE A 121 -16.79 -0.98 4.73
N LYS A 122 -17.46 -0.47 3.70
CA LYS A 122 -17.68 0.97 3.47
C LYS A 122 -16.37 1.75 3.44
N GLN A 123 -15.43 1.26 2.66
CA GLN A 123 -14.11 1.87 2.48
C GLN A 123 -13.72 1.82 1.02
N HIS A 124 -12.79 2.70 0.67
CA HIS A 124 -12.05 2.63 -0.59
C HIS A 124 -10.58 2.43 -0.27
N TYR A 125 -9.85 1.87 -1.21
CA TYR A 125 -8.41 1.82 -1.07
C TYR A 125 -7.71 2.13 -2.39
N VAL A 126 -6.51 2.69 -2.26
CA VAL A 126 -5.61 2.93 -3.40
C VAL A 126 -4.65 1.75 -3.45
N ASN A 127 -4.67 1.03 -4.56
CA ASN A 127 -3.70 -0.04 -4.81
C ASN A 127 -2.52 0.57 -5.56
N ILE A 128 -1.34 0.48 -4.97
CA ILE A 128 -0.08 0.88 -5.58
C ILE A 128 0.66 -0.41 -5.90
N ARG A 129 0.84 -0.67 -7.20
CA ARG A 129 1.52 -1.89 -7.66
C ARG A 129 3.00 -1.61 -7.85
N ILE A 130 3.83 -2.46 -7.27
CA ILE A 130 5.29 -2.36 -7.32
C ILE A 130 5.84 -3.53 -8.11
N SER A 131 6.71 -3.23 -9.07
CA SER A 131 7.42 -4.23 -9.87
C SER A 131 8.87 -4.31 -9.38
N TRP A 132 9.34 -5.53 -9.08
CA TRP A 132 10.68 -5.78 -8.56
C TRP A 132 11.59 -6.38 -9.62
N ASN A 133 12.85 -5.96 -9.57
CA ASN A 133 13.94 -6.59 -10.32
C ASN A 133 15.12 -6.71 -9.37
N ILE A 134 15.39 -7.93 -8.89
CA ILE A 134 16.41 -8.20 -7.88
C ILE A 134 17.61 -8.85 -8.56
N GLN A 135 18.74 -8.16 -8.56
CA GLN A 135 19.94 -8.57 -9.27
C GLN A 135 20.89 -9.41 -8.43
N THR A 136 20.83 -9.30 -7.10
CA THR A 136 21.74 -10.00 -6.17
C THR A 136 20.96 -10.62 -5.02
N GLU A 137 21.53 -11.66 -4.44
CA GLU A 137 20.94 -12.33 -3.28
C GLU A 137 21.02 -11.50 -2.00
#